data_af80bd61a383eca2ac0b478be909497f
#
_entry.id   af80bd61a383eca2ac0b478be909497f
#
_cell.length_a   1.000
_cell.length_b   1.000
_cell.length_c   1.000
_cell.angle_alpha   90.00
_cell.angle_beta   90.00
_cell.angle_gamma   90.00
#
_symmetry.space_group_name_H-M   'P 1'
#
loop_
_entity.id
_entity.type
_entity.pdbx_description
1 polymer ?
#
loop_
_entity_poly.entity_id
_entity_poly.type
_entity_poly.pdbx_seq_one_letter_code
_entity_poly.pdbx_strand_id
1 'polypeptide(L)'
;MKSLWLHGAAIVTATGSDPEQAGILLEAGRIARIGGAAPRGVEVVDCAGLTLTPGLIDAHVHLGMASPILDSVGYGMSVAEIAADMFANCARTLRTGFTTVRDCGGIDAGLVGVVASGKIAGPRIVQCGPIHCQTGGHGHYASEWEPAGLWSGQEIPGLRTLAMLADNPDEMRRNARESFRRGADFLKLCVTGGVISKHDKLTDTQFTSEEIAAAVAEATARGTYVTVHAHNVAGIRNAVLAGVRCVEHGTGIDEETAALMAERGVSLVPTLAAVEAVIRNGLGLPSEFAERAAQVRQAMVDGLLAAKAAGVRIGLGSDVIGPDQSRRGEELTLRAAVESPMEALIAATRVNAGLLGLDSEIGTLEVGKRADIVGFAGNPLEDPKLFADPESVVLVLRNGVIVS
;
A
#
# COMPACT_ATOMS: atom_id res chain seq x y z
N MET A 1 28.07 0.27 9.03
CA MET A 1 27.42 -1.06 8.91
C MET A 1 28.50 -2.06 8.57
N LYS A 2 28.46 -3.27 9.15
CA LYS A 2 29.36 -4.37 8.76
C LYS A 2 28.96 -4.89 7.38
N SER A 3 29.92 -5.42 6.62
CA SER A 3 29.65 -6.13 5.39
C SER A 3 29.11 -7.53 5.72
N LEU A 4 28.09 -8.00 4.96
CA LEU A 4 27.46 -9.31 5.11
C LEU A 4 27.55 -10.09 3.79
N TRP A 5 27.73 -11.41 3.89
CA TRP A 5 27.61 -12.34 2.76
C TRP A 5 26.45 -13.30 3.00
N LEU A 6 25.37 -13.13 2.24
CA LEU A 6 24.25 -14.06 2.24
C LEU A 6 24.61 -15.25 1.37
N HIS A 7 24.59 -16.47 1.93
CA HIS A 7 25.13 -17.67 1.29
C HIS A 7 24.09 -18.77 1.13
N GLY A 8 24.08 -19.43 -0.03
CA GLY A 8 23.38 -20.70 -0.22
C GLY A 8 21.89 -20.60 -0.55
N ALA A 9 21.38 -19.42 -0.84
CA ALA A 9 19.97 -19.21 -1.18
C ALA A 9 19.69 -19.33 -2.68
N ALA A 10 18.43 -19.64 -3.00
CA ALA A 10 17.85 -19.32 -4.31
C ALA A 10 17.52 -17.82 -4.35
N ILE A 11 17.92 -17.11 -5.40
CA ILE A 11 17.72 -15.67 -5.54
C ILE A 11 16.71 -15.40 -6.64
N VAL A 12 15.62 -14.67 -6.30
CA VAL A 12 14.63 -14.15 -7.22
C VAL A 12 14.84 -12.64 -7.33
N THR A 13 15.40 -12.18 -8.42
CA THR A 13 15.77 -10.76 -8.60
C THR A 13 14.57 -9.83 -8.84
N ALA A 14 13.40 -10.38 -9.17
CA ALA A 14 12.20 -9.67 -9.65
C ALA A 14 12.43 -8.87 -10.95
N THR A 15 13.45 -9.23 -11.72
CA THR A 15 13.66 -8.70 -13.08
C THR A 15 12.86 -9.47 -14.15
N GLY A 16 12.31 -10.62 -13.78
CA GLY A 16 11.56 -11.55 -14.66
C GLY A 16 12.36 -12.78 -15.07
N SER A 17 13.61 -12.93 -14.55
CA SER A 17 14.42 -14.14 -14.73
C SER A 17 14.03 -15.22 -13.71
N ASP A 18 14.32 -16.47 -14.07
CA ASP A 18 14.16 -17.61 -13.17
C ASP A 18 15.08 -17.49 -11.93
N PRO A 19 14.71 -18.13 -10.80
CA PRO A 19 15.54 -18.16 -9.62
C PRO A 19 16.93 -18.79 -9.89
N GLU A 20 17.97 -18.20 -9.33
CA GLU A 20 19.34 -18.75 -9.45
C GLU A 20 19.97 -18.97 -8.08
N GLN A 21 20.84 -20.00 -7.97
CA GLN A 21 21.63 -20.23 -6.76
C GLN A 21 22.85 -19.32 -6.75
N ALA A 22 22.86 -18.32 -5.87
CA ALA A 22 23.98 -17.40 -5.75
C ALA A 22 24.14 -16.88 -4.31
N GLY A 23 25.25 -16.19 -4.04
CA GLY A 23 25.42 -15.41 -2.81
C GLY A 23 25.29 -13.93 -3.10
N ILE A 24 24.95 -13.14 -2.08
CA ILE A 24 24.84 -11.68 -2.16
C ILE A 24 25.80 -11.03 -1.17
N LEU A 25 26.69 -10.17 -1.68
CA LEU A 25 27.54 -9.32 -0.84
C LEU A 25 26.81 -8.01 -0.56
N LEU A 26 26.67 -7.68 0.72
CA LEU A 26 26.11 -6.43 1.19
C LEU A 26 27.20 -5.56 1.79
N GLU A 27 27.32 -4.31 1.34
CA GLU A 27 28.25 -3.31 1.84
C GLU A 27 27.54 -1.94 1.99
N ALA A 28 27.77 -1.27 3.09
CA ALA A 28 27.18 0.06 3.36
C ALA A 28 25.66 0.12 3.15
N GLY A 29 24.94 -0.99 3.42
CA GLY A 29 23.48 -1.06 3.28
C GLY A 29 22.98 -1.30 1.85
N ARG A 30 23.89 -1.59 0.91
CA ARG A 30 23.59 -1.84 -0.50
C ARG A 30 24.06 -3.20 -0.97
N ILE A 31 23.48 -3.66 -2.07
CA ILE A 31 23.94 -4.86 -2.79
C ILE A 31 25.22 -4.47 -3.54
N ALA A 32 26.35 -4.97 -3.08
CA ALA A 32 27.65 -4.69 -3.70
C ALA A 32 27.97 -5.68 -4.82
N ARG A 33 27.51 -6.95 -4.69
CA ARG A 33 27.76 -8.00 -5.69
C ARG A 33 26.77 -9.14 -5.52
N ILE A 34 26.36 -9.75 -6.62
CA ILE A 34 25.61 -11.00 -6.69
C ILE A 34 26.51 -12.03 -7.35
N GLY A 35 26.59 -13.24 -6.79
CA GLY A 35 27.42 -14.33 -7.27
C GLY A 35 28.86 -14.26 -6.80
N GLY A 36 29.66 -15.30 -7.22
CA GLY A 36 31.05 -15.48 -6.83
C GLY A 36 31.24 -16.09 -5.44
N ALA A 37 32.45 -16.02 -4.91
CA ALA A 37 32.79 -16.58 -3.59
C ALA A 37 32.72 -15.50 -2.49
N ALA A 38 32.49 -15.94 -1.24
CA ALA A 38 32.51 -15.06 -0.08
C ALA A 38 33.87 -14.34 0.05
N PRO A 39 33.91 -13.04 0.24
CA PRO A 39 35.16 -12.34 0.54
C PRO A 39 35.75 -12.79 1.89
N ARG A 40 37.08 -12.75 2.02
CA ARG A 40 37.72 -13.08 3.30
C ARG A 40 37.37 -12.04 4.37
N GLY A 41 37.02 -12.51 5.57
CA GLY A 41 36.76 -11.64 6.72
C GLY A 41 35.39 -10.97 6.73
N VAL A 42 34.50 -11.32 5.80
CA VAL A 42 33.09 -10.85 5.82
C VAL A 42 32.25 -11.80 6.68
N GLU A 43 31.32 -11.25 7.43
CA GLU A 43 30.35 -12.03 8.21
C GLU A 43 29.43 -12.80 7.25
N VAL A 44 29.31 -14.12 7.45
CA VAL A 44 28.48 -14.99 6.59
C VAL A 44 27.14 -15.26 7.28
N VAL A 45 26.06 -15.04 6.56
CA VAL A 45 24.70 -15.44 6.94
C VAL A 45 24.33 -16.65 6.09
N ASP A 46 24.09 -17.78 6.75
CA ASP A 46 23.63 -18.99 6.07
C ASP A 46 22.17 -18.85 5.68
N CYS A 47 21.90 -18.91 4.38
CA CYS A 47 20.56 -18.82 3.79
C CYS A 47 20.22 -20.10 2.99
N ALA A 48 20.90 -21.22 3.31
CA ALA A 48 20.63 -22.51 2.64
C ALA A 48 19.15 -22.92 2.83
N GLY A 49 18.50 -23.30 1.74
CA GLY A 49 17.08 -23.67 1.74
C GLY A 49 16.11 -22.47 1.70
N LEU A 50 16.61 -21.24 1.73
CA LEU A 50 15.77 -20.03 1.59
C LEU A 50 15.69 -19.60 0.13
N THR A 51 14.55 -18.93 -0.18
CA THR A 51 14.40 -18.12 -1.38
C THR A 51 14.48 -16.65 -1.00
N LEU A 52 15.47 -15.93 -1.52
CA LEU A 52 15.65 -14.49 -1.31
C LEU A 52 14.96 -13.71 -2.42
N THR A 53 14.12 -12.76 -2.02
CA THR A 53 13.43 -11.81 -2.91
C THR A 53 13.79 -10.38 -2.53
N PRO A 54 13.52 -9.37 -3.38
CA PRO A 54 13.52 -7.98 -2.92
C PRO A 54 12.54 -7.81 -1.76
N GLY A 55 12.80 -6.85 -0.88
CA GLY A 55 11.85 -6.44 0.14
C GLY A 55 10.49 -6.11 -0.48
N LEU A 56 9.43 -6.70 0.08
CA LEU A 56 8.07 -6.48 -0.41
C LEU A 56 7.64 -5.03 -0.18
N ILE A 57 6.85 -4.52 -1.11
CA ILE A 57 6.27 -3.18 -1.09
C ILE A 57 4.75 -3.31 -1.15
N ASP A 58 4.06 -2.83 -0.13
CA ASP A 58 2.59 -2.72 -0.15
C ASP A 58 2.21 -1.28 -0.51
N ALA A 59 1.61 -1.09 -1.69
CA ALA A 59 1.28 0.23 -2.20
C ALA A 59 -0.08 0.76 -1.74
N HIS A 60 -0.79 0.06 -0.86
CA HIS A 60 -2.03 0.53 -0.26
C HIS A 60 -2.19 -0.01 1.16
N VAL A 61 -1.79 0.79 2.13
CA VAL A 61 -2.01 0.47 3.55
C VAL A 61 -2.65 1.65 4.28
N HIS A 62 -3.20 1.36 5.46
CA HIS A 62 -3.70 2.32 6.43
C HIS A 62 -3.10 2.02 7.80
N LEU A 63 -1.85 2.42 8.04
CA LEU A 63 -1.16 2.15 9.31
C LEU A 63 -1.87 2.80 10.51
N GLY A 64 -2.59 3.90 10.26
CA GLY A 64 -3.41 4.60 11.24
C GLY A 64 -4.69 3.86 11.67
N MET A 65 -5.08 2.82 10.94
CA MET A 65 -6.28 2.00 11.19
C MET A 65 -5.88 0.61 11.73
N ALA A 66 -4.92 0.54 12.64
CA ALA A 66 -4.42 -0.71 13.22
C ALA A 66 -5.34 -1.31 14.29
N SER A 67 -6.10 -0.47 14.99
CA SER A 67 -7.11 -0.87 15.98
C SER A 67 -8.44 -1.23 15.29
N PRO A 68 -9.36 -1.94 15.98
CA PRO A 68 -10.72 -2.14 15.48
C PRO A 68 -11.35 -0.80 15.08
N ILE A 69 -11.81 -0.69 13.83
CA ILE A 69 -12.14 0.62 13.23
C ILE A 69 -13.26 1.32 13.98
N LEU A 70 -14.33 0.60 14.37
CA LEU A 70 -15.48 1.19 15.07
C LEU A 70 -15.10 1.75 16.44
N ASP A 71 -14.19 1.08 17.17
CA ASP A 71 -13.73 1.51 18.49
C ASP A 71 -12.76 2.69 18.38
N SER A 72 -11.92 2.70 17.33
CA SER A 72 -10.91 3.73 17.13
C SER A 72 -11.43 5.02 16.51
N VAL A 73 -12.57 4.99 15.81
CA VAL A 73 -13.21 6.15 15.19
C VAL A 73 -14.04 6.97 16.19
N GLY A 74 -14.55 6.32 17.25
CA GLY A 74 -15.13 7.01 18.39
C GLY A 74 -14.11 7.25 19.51
N TYR A 75 -14.54 7.79 20.62
CA TYR A 75 -13.72 7.91 21.84
C TYR A 75 -13.70 6.60 22.66
N GLY A 76 -13.89 5.45 22.01
CA GLY A 76 -13.85 4.13 22.64
C GLY A 76 -12.45 3.65 23.04
N MET A 77 -11.39 4.25 22.45
CA MET A 77 -10.00 3.92 22.74
C MET A 77 -9.22 5.18 23.16
N SER A 78 -8.27 5.00 24.07
CA SER A 78 -7.36 6.08 24.43
C SER A 78 -6.33 6.34 23.32
N VAL A 79 -5.79 7.57 23.26
CA VAL A 79 -4.68 7.91 22.34
C VAL A 79 -3.47 7.00 22.53
N ALA A 80 -3.20 6.58 23.76
CA ALA A 80 -2.08 5.70 24.08
C ALA A 80 -2.27 4.28 23.50
N GLU A 81 -3.48 3.74 23.55
CA GLU A 81 -3.81 2.44 22.94
C GLU A 81 -3.71 2.51 21.43
N ILE A 82 -4.29 3.55 20.80
CA ILE A 82 -4.20 3.78 19.35
C ILE A 82 -2.73 3.87 18.93
N ALA A 83 -1.91 4.63 19.65
CA ALA A 83 -0.49 4.76 19.33
C ALA A 83 0.27 3.44 19.49
N ALA A 84 -0.02 2.67 20.53
CA ALA A 84 0.59 1.37 20.77
C ALA A 84 0.28 0.39 19.63
N ASP A 85 -0.99 0.33 19.20
CA ASP A 85 -1.42 -0.52 18.08
C ASP A 85 -0.75 -0.11 16.76
N MET A 86 -0.67 1.19 16.47
CA MET A 86 -0.04 1.72 15.27
C MET A 86 1.46 1.37 15.22
N PHE A 87 2.20 1.56 16.32
CA PHE A 87 3.62 1.21 16.37
C PHE A 87 3.86 -0.30 16.34
N ALA A 88 3.03 -1.09 17.01
CA ALA A 88 3.10 -2.54 16.93
C ALA A 88 2.83 -3.03 15.51
N ASN A 89 1.88 -2.40 14.80
CA ASN A 89 1.59 -2.68 13.41
C ASN A 89 2.77 -2.34 12.48
N CYS A 90 3.46 -1.21 12.67
CA CYS A 90 4.67 -0.88 11.92
C CYS A 90 5.75 -1.99 12.08
N ALA A 91 5.96 -2.47 13.30
CA ALA A 91 6.93 -3.53 13.56
C ALA A 91 6.51 -4.87 12.93
N ARG A 92 5.21 -5.23 13.01
CA ARG A 92 4.67 -6.44 12.35
C ARG A 92 4.82 -6.36 10.83
N THR A 93 4.48 -5.21 10.24
CA THR A 93 4.61 -4.97 8.80
C THR A 93 6.03 -5.28 8.31
N LEU A 94 7.04 -4.80 9.02
CA LEU A 94 8.43 -5.07 8.65
C LEU A 94 8.79 -6.56 8.80
N ARG A 95 8.37 -7.20 9.90
CA ARG A 95 8.65 -8.63 10.15
C ARG A 95 7.99 -9.57 9.14
N THR A 96 6.86 -9.18 8.55
CA THR A 96 6.21 -9.94 7.48
C THR A 96 6.78 -9.66 6.09
N GLY A 97 7.98 -9.06 6.00
CA GLY A 97 8.72 -8.87 4.75
C GLY A 97 8.38 -7.60 3.98
N PHE A 98 7.42 -6.80 4.42
CA PHE A 98 7.09 -5.53 3.78
C PHE A 98 8.04 -4.43 4.27
N THR A 99 9.13 -4.22 3.54
CA THR A 99 10.19 -3.27 3.89
C THR A 99 9.85 -1.83 3.54
N THR A 100 8.87 -1.64 2.65
CA THR A 100 8.34 -0.33 2.23
C THR A 100 6.82 -0.41 2.10
N VAL A 101 6.13 0.68 2.48
CA VAL A 101 4.69 0.81 2.31
C VAL A 101 4.32 2.20 1.79
N ARG A 102 3.22 2.28 1.02
CA ARG A 102 2.54 3.52 0.69
C ARG A 102 1.26 3.61 1.52
N ASP A 103 1.27 4.50 2.52
CA ASP A 103 0.09 4.76 3.34
C ASP A 103 -0.89 5.67 2.61
N CYS A 104 -2.06 5.13 2.29
CA CYS A 104 -3.12 5.78 1.53
C CYS A 104 -4.12 6.54 2.42
N GLY A 105 -3.74 6.81 3.65
CA GLY A 105 -4.43 7.74 4.53
C GLY A 105 -4.52 7.31 5.98
N GLY A 106 -4.58 8.30 6.83
CA GLY A 106 -4.82 8.14 8.25
C GLY A 106 -3.61 8.28 9.15
N ILE A 107 -2.43 8.62 8.64
CA ILE A 107 -1.25 8.89 9.49
C ILE A 107 -0.73 10.30 9.30
N ASP A 108 -0.07 10.82 10.32
CA ASP A 108 0.65 12.08 10.26
C ASP A 108 2.17 11.87 10.17
N ALA A 109 2.91 12.89 9.71
CA ALA A 109 4.36 12.86 9.60
C ALA A 109 5.09 12.56 10.93
N GLY A 110 4.46 12.77 12.06
CA GLY A 110 5.02 12.43 13.38
C GLY A 110 5.25 10.93 13.54
N LEU A 111 4.29 10.08 13.15
CA LEU A 111 4.47 8.63 13.13
C LEU A 111 5.60 8.23 12.18
N VAL A 112 5.61 8.79 10.97
CA VAL A 112 6.67 8.53 9.97
C VAL A 112 8.04 8.89 10.52
N GLY A 113 8.17 10.05 11.18
CA GLY A 113 9.41 10.51 11.80
C GLY A 113 9.93 9.59 12.91
N VAL A 114 9.03 9.02 13.73
CA VAL A 114 9.40 8.06 14.79
C VAL A 114 9.97 6.77 14.19
N VAL A 115 9.35 6.24 13.14
CA VAL A 115 9.83 5.04 12.44
C VAL A 115 11.13 5.33 11.67
N ALA A 116 11.20 6.46 10.96
CA ALA A 116 12.36 6.84 10.18
C ALA A 116 13.61 7.07 11.05
N SER A 117 13.43 7.60 12.28
CA SER A 117 14.52 7.79 13.24
C SER A 117 15.01 6.49 13.91
N GLY A 118 14.35 5.36 13.66
CA GLY A 118 14.69 4.06 14.25
C GLY A 118 14.28 3.92 15.73
N LYS A 119 13.49 4.84 16.28
CA LYS A 119 12.94 4.70 17.65
C LYS A 119 12.00 3.50 17.75
N ILE A 120 11.28 3.23 16.66
CA ILE A 120 10.42 2.06 16.50
C ILE A 120 10.82 1.35 15.20
N ALA A 121 10.90 0.02 15.25
CA ALA A 121 11.08 -0.78 14.05
C ALA A 121 9.86 -0.64 13.13
N GLY A 122 10.08 -0.52 11.82
CA GLY A 122 9.00 -0.41 10.85
C GLY A 122 9.51 -0.27 9.41
N PRO A 123 8.63 -0.29 8.42
CA PRO A 123 8.99 -0.16 7.02
C PRO A 123 9.43 1.28 6.67
N ARG A 124 9.94 1.47 5.45
CA ARG A 124 9.97 2.80 4.82
C ARG A 124 8.54 3.19 4.50
N ILE A 125 8.11 4.38 4.92
CA ILE A 125 6.73 4.86 4.75
C ILE A 125 6.73 6.03 3.77
N VAL A 126 5.93 5.91 2.71
CA VAL A 126 5.50 6.98 1.81
C VAL A 126 4.04 7.27 2.13
N GLN A 127 3.65 8.49 2.45
CA GLN A 127 2.34 8.78 3.04
C GLN A 127 1.62 9.94 2.36
N CYS A 128 0.27 9.89 2.32
CA CYS A 128 -0.56 10.99 1.81
C CYS A 128 -1.10 11.92 2.91
N GLY A 129 -0.88 11.59 4.19
CA GLY A 129 -1.57 12.27 5.28
C GLY A 129 -3.05 11.88 5.36
N PRO A 130 -3.97 12.83 5.54
CA PRO A 130 -5.40 12.55 5.57
C PRO A 130 -5.94 12.18 4.18
N ILE A 131 -7.00 11.37 4.15
CA ILE A 131 -7.80 11.14 2.96
C ILE A 131 -8.62 12.39 2.68
N HIS A 132 -8.70 12.84 1.42
CA HIS A 132 -9.63 13.90 1.03
C HIS A 132 -10.95 13.28 0.60
N CYS A 133 -12.06 13.73 1.19
CA CYS A 133 -13.40 13.29 0.84
C CYS A 133 -14.40 14.47 0.88
N GLN A 134 -15.52 14.32 0.20
CA GLN A 134 -16.62 15.28 0.29
C GLN A 134 -17.47 15.03 1.55
N THR A 135 -18.27 15.97 1.96
CA THR A 135 -19.29 15.79 3.01
C THR A 135 -20.23 14.64 2.66
N GLY A 136 -20.34 13.66 3.56
CA GLY A 136 -21.11 12.43 3.33
C GLY A 136 -20.44 11.41 2.42
N GLY A 137 -19.18 11.64 2.02
CA GLY A 137 -18.42 10.71 1.18
C GLY A 137 -17.71 9.62 1.99
N HIS A 138 -16.99 8.74 1.27
CA HIS A 138 -16.43 7.50 1.80
C HIS A 138 -15.50 7.67 3.01
N GLY A 139 -14.75 8.76 3.12
CA GLY A 139 -13.88 9.04 4.26
C GLY A 139 -14.56 9.81 5.41
N HIS A 140 -15.84 10.13 5.31
CA HIS A 140 -16.57 10.89 6.33
C HIS A 140 -17.22 9.94 7.34
N TYR A 141 -16.51 9.61 8.42
CA TYR A 141 -16.96 8.64 9.43
C TYR A 141 -17.80 9.25 10.57
N ALA A 142 -18.21 10.53 10.50
CA ALA A 142 -19.06 11.16 11.49
C ALA A 142 -20.39 10.42 11.67
N SER A 143 -21.03 10.59 12.81
CA SER A 143 -22.40 10.13 13.01
C SER A 143 -23.38 11.00 12.23
N GLU A 144 -24.54 10.44 11.85
CA GLU A 144 -25.58 11.16 11.08
C GLU A 144 -26.09 12.46 11.76
N TRP A 145 -26.05 12.47 13.08
CA TRP A 145 -26.47 13.61 13.90
C TRP A 145 -25.32 14.56 14.28
N GLU A 146 -24.08 14.26 13.90
CA GLU A 146 -22.94 15.14 14.11
C GLU A 146 -22.83 16.12 12.95
N PRO A 147 -22.92 17.44 13.19
CA PRO A 147 -22.75 18.43 12.12
C PRO A 147 -21.36 18.31 11.49
N ALA A 148 -21.29 18.27 10.16
CA ALA A 148 -20.03 18.14 9.42
C ALA A 148 -18.99 19.19 9.82
N GLY A 149 -19.40 20.41 10.12
CA GLY A 149 -18.49 21.49 10.55
C GLY A 149 -17.87 21.29 11.95
N LEU A 150 -18.33 20.31 12.73
CA LEU A 150 -17.77 19.96 14.02
C LEU A 150 -16.87 18.72 13.96
N TRP A 151 -16.92 17.99 12.86
CA TRP A 151 -16.11 16.78 12.69
C TRP A 151 -14.64 17.14 12.43
N SER A 152 -13.77 16.64 13.29
CA SER A 152 -12.34 16.96 13.28
C SER A 152 -11.50 16.06 12.36
N GLY A 153 -12.11 15.18 11.56
CA GLY A 153 -11.37 14.18 10.78
C GLY A 153 -10.69 13.12 11.63
N GLN A 154 -11.13 12.92 12.89
CA GLN A 154 -10.51 12.02 13.86
C GLN A 154 -9.03 12.37 14.10
N GLU A 155 -8.74 13.65 14.25
CA GLU A 155 -7.39 14.16 14.38
C GLU A 155 -6.77 13.87 15.76
N ILE A 156 -5.60 13.25 15.73
CA ILE A 156 -4.67 13.14 16.86
C ILE A 156 -3.35 13.76 16.35
N PRO A 157 -3.09 15.04 16.64
CA PRO A 157 -1.98 15.77 16.03
C PRO A 157 -0.63 15.05 16.17
N GLY A 158 0.06 14.88 15.04
CA GLY A 158 1.35 14.19 14.96
C GLY A 158 1.29 12.67 14.95
N LEU A 159 0.12 12.08 15.12
CA LEU A 159 -0.08 10.63 15.07
C LEU A 159 -0.99 10.23 13.91
N ARG A 160 -2.21 10.78 13.86
CA ARG A 160 -3.26 10.36 12.94
C ARG A 160 -4.20 11.51 12.59
N THR A 161 -4.55 11.64 11.33
CA THR A 161 -5.71 12.40 10.83
C THR A 161 -6.35 11.57 9.73
N LEU A 162 -7.55 11.02 9.94
CA LEU A 162 -8.14 10.06 9.00
C LEU A 162 -8.54 10.74 7.70
N ALA A 163 -9.28 11.85 7.77
CA ALA A 163 -9.70 12.54 6.55
C ALA A 163 -9.87 14.05 6.74
N MET A 164 -9.92 14.76 5.62
CA MET A 164 -10.27 16.16 5.50
C MET A 164 -11.41 16.32 4.51
N LEU A 165 -12.44 17.10 4.89
CA LEU A 165 -13.60 17.38 4.02
C LEU A 165 -13.29 18.54 3.09
N ALA A 166 -13.75 18.44 1.82
CA ALA A 166 -13.76 19.51 0.85
C ALA A 166 -14.99 19.38 -0.04
N ASP A 167 -15.75 20.48 -0.20
CA ASP A 167 -16.99 20.53 -0.98
C ASP A 167 -16.93 21.56 -2.12
N ASN A 168 -15.74 22.06 -2.43
CA ASN A 168 -15.49 22.94 -3.57
C ASN A 168 -13.97 22.95 -3.91
N PRO A 169 -13.58 23.43 -5.12
CA PRO A 169 -12.18 23.45 -5.55
C PRO A 169 -11.24 24.29 -4.67
N ASP A 170 -11.73 25.34 -4.01
CA ASP A 170 -10.89 26.18 -3.17
C ASP A 170 -10.58 25.52 -1.82
N GLU A 171 -11.54 24.82 -1.24
CA GLU A 171 -11.31 23.97 -0.06
C GLU A 171 -10.37 22.82 -0.40
N MET A 172 -10.58 22.13 -1.52
CA MET A 172 -9.66 21.08 -1.98
C MET A 172 -8.24 21.60 -2.13
N ARG A 173 -8.05 22.78 -2.74
CA ARG A 173 -6.74 23.43 -2.88
C ARG A 173 -6.11 23.74 -1.53
N ARG A 174 -6.87 24.30 -0.60
CA ARG A 174 -6.41 24.61 0.76
C ARG A 174 -5.98 23.32 1.49
N ASN A 175 -6.80 22.30 1.45
CA ASN A 175 -6.56 21.03 2.12
C ASN A 175 -5.34 20.30 1.51
N ALA A 176 -5.20 20.31 0.19
CA ALA A 176 -4.02 19.78 -0.50
C ALA A 176 -2.72 20.47 -0.04
N ARG A 177 -2.73 21.80 0.05
CA ARG A 177 -1.60 22.58 0.56
C ARG A 177 -1.29 22.26 2.01
N GLU A 178 -2.32 22.08 2.84
CA GLU A 178 -2.16 21.71 4.24
C GLU A 178 -1.58 20.30 4.39
N SER A 179 -2.05 19.32 3.60
CA SER A 179 -1.49 17.97 3.59
C SER A 179 0.00 17.98 3.25
N PHE A 180 0.40 18.72 2.22
CA PHE A 180 1.83 18.88 1.88
C PHE A 180 2.63 19.63 2.96
N ARG A 181 2.06 20.67 3.58
CA ARG A 181 2.70 21.35 4.72
C ARG A 181 2.94 20.37 5.89
N ARG A 182 2.02 19.41 6.08
CA ARG A 182 2.11 18.35 7.11
C ARG A 182 3.00 17.17 6.69
N GLY A 183 3.65 17.24 5.51
CA GLY A 183 4.64 16.26 5.07
C GLY A 183 4.10 15.13 4.21
N ALA A 184 2.94 15.32 3.56
CA ALA A 184 2.44 14.35 2.58
C ALA A 184 3.39 14.26 1.37
N ASP A 185 3.64 13.03 0.91
CA ASP A 185 4.45 12.76 -0.29
C ASP A 185 3.59 12.79 -1.56
N PHE A 186 2.29 12.49 -1.45
CA PHE A 186 1.29 12.49 -2.51
C PHE A 186 -0.09 12.79 -1.92
N LEU A 187 -1.16 12.82 -2.71
CA LEU A 187 -2.53 13.02 -2.22
C LEU A 187 -3.41 11.79 -2.51
N LYS A 188 -4.34 11.50 -1.59
CA LYS A 188 -5.40 10.49 -1.76
C LYS A 188 -6.77 11.15 -1.67
N LEU A 189 -7.61 10.87 -2.68
CA LEU A 189 -9.01 11.29 -2.74
C LEU A 189 -9.94 10.07 -2.78
N CYS A 190 -11.16 10.21 -2.26
CA CYS A 190 -12.25 9.27 -2.52
C CYS A 190 -13.16 9.85 -3.61
N VAL A 191 -13.21 9.20 -4.78
CA VAL A 191 -14.01 9.69 -5.93
C VAL A 191 -15.28 8.87 -6.18
N THR A 192 -15.49 7.86 -5.36
CA THR A 192 -16.74 7.06 -5.32
C THR A 192 -17.07 6.69 -3.88
N GLY A 193 -18.28 6.19 -3.66
CA GLY A 193 -18.60 5.46 -2.45
C GLY A 193 -17.83 4.15 -2.33
N GLY A 194 -17.84 3.55 -1.15
CA GLY A 194 -17.01 2.38 -0.84
C GLY A 194 -17.73 1.25 -0.11
N VAL A 195 -16.98 0.16 0.12
CA VAL A 195 -17.49 -1.03 0.81
C VAL A 195 -17.75 -0.73 2.29
N ILE A 196 -16.78 -0.16 2.99
CA ILE A 196 -16.90 0.21 4.42
C ILE A 196 -17.24 1.69 4.48
N SER A 197 -18.52 2.01 4.25
CA SER A 197 -18.99 3.38 4.23
C SER A 197 -20.38 3.50 4.85
N LYS A 198 -20.60 4.59 5.60
CA LYS A 198 -21.86 4.83 6.33
C LYS A 198 -22.89 5.57 5.50
N HIS A 199 -22.45 6.54 4.69
CA HIS A 199 -23.33 7.57 4.13
C HIS A 199 -23.47 7.50 2.62
N ASP A 200 -22.75 6.61 1.95
CA ASP A 200 -22.73 6.49 0.50
C ASP A 200 -23.01 5.07 -0.01
N LYS A 201 -23.15 4.97 -1.33
CA LYS A 201 -23.33 3.71 -2.07
C LYS A 201 -22.19 3.52 -3.05
N LEU A 202 -21.88 2.26 -3.37
CA LEU A 202 -20.87 1.91 -4.36
C LEU A 202 -21.07 2.58 -5.73
N THR A 203 -22.33 2.93 -6.04
CA THR A 203 -22.72 3.59 -7.29
C THR A 203 -22.52 5.11 -7.31
N ASP A 204 -22.28 5.72 -6.13
CA ASP A 204 -22.15 7.16 -6.04
C ASP A 204 -20.79 7.59 -6.61
N THR A 205 -20.79 8.63 -7.45
CA THR A 205 -19.59 9.38 -7.80
C THR A 205 -19.42 10.52 -6.81
N GLN A 206 -18.19 10.76 -6.39
CA GLN A 206 -17.83 11.79 -5.43
C GLN A 206 -16.82 12.74 -6.04
N PHE A 207 -16.85 13.99 -5.63
CA PHE A 207 -16.15 15.10 -6.24
C PHE A 207 -16.51 15.36 -7.71
N THR A 208 -16.55 16.62 -8.06
CA THR A 208 -16.60 17.10 -9.45
C THR A 208 -15.22 17.00 -10.10
N SER A 209 -15.17 17.06 -11.42
CA SER A 209 -13.88 17.08 -12.15
C SER A 209 -13.03 18.30 -11.76
N GLU A 210 -13.63 19.44 -11.43
CA GLU A 210 -12.94 20.66 -11.01
C GLU A 210 -12.28 20.50 -9.63
N GLU A 211 -12.94 19.81 -8.71
CA GLU A 211 -12.39 19.52 -7.38
C GLU A 211 -11.20 18.57 -7.47
N ILE A 212 -11.31 17.50 -8.27
CA ILE A 212 -10.20 16.56 -8.51
C ILE A 212 -9.05 17.29 -9.20
N ALA A 213 -9.34 18.12 -10.22
CA ALA A 213 -8.32 18.89 -10.94
C ALA A 213 -7.59 19.90 -10.03
N ALA A 214 -8.28 20.47 -9.02
CA ALA A 214 -7.65 21.34 -8.04
C ALA A 214 -6.58 20.61 -7.21
N ALA A 215 -6.85 19.37 -6.77
CA ALA A 215 -5.87 18.53 -6.08
C ALA A 215 -4.70 18.15 -7.02
N VAL A 216 -5.01 17.75 -8.26
CA VAL A 216 -4.00 17.38 -9.27
C VAL A 216 -3.06 18.55 -9.57
N ALA A 217 -3.58 19.78 -9.70
CA ALA A 217 -2.77 20.97 -9.92
C ALA A 217 -1.78 21.21 -8.77
N GLU A 218 -2.22 21.09 -7.52
CA GLU A 218 -1.36 21.27 -6.34
C GLU A 218 -0.28 20.17 -6.22
N ALA A 219 -0.63 18.91 -6.53
CA ALA A 219 0.33 17.81 -6.54
C ALA A 219 1.35 17.98 -7.67
N THR A 220 0.90 18.30 -8.88
CA THR A 220 1.77 18.50 -10.05
C THR A 220 2.76 19.66 -9.83
N ALA A 221 2.32 20.76 -9.22
CA ALA A 221 3.18 21.89 -8.89
C ALA A 221 4.33 21.52 -7.93
N ARG A 222 4.23 20.37 -7.23
CA ARG A 222 5.24 19.82 -6.32
C ARG A 222 6.00 18.63 -6.89
N GLY A 223 5.76 18.28 -8.16
CA GLY A 223 6.39 17.12 -8.81
C GLY A 223 5.87 15.77 -8.27
N THR A 224 4.67 15.73 -7.68
CA THR A 224 4.06 14.52 -7.16
C THR A 224 2.68 14.25 -7.80
N TYR A 225 1.86 13.38 -7.24
CA TYR A 225 0.67 12.88 -7.89
C TYR A 225 -0.53 12.75 -6.93
N VAL A 226 -1.69 12.49 -7.53
CA VAL A 226 -2.93 12.13 -6.85
C VAL A 226 -3.25 10.67 -7.15
N THR A 227 -3.65 9.91 -6.12
CA THR A 227 -4.30 8.61 -6.27
C THR A 227 -5.75 8.68 -5.76
N VAL A 228 -6.61 7.79 -6.28
CA VAL A 228 -8.03 7.81 -5.96
C VAL A 228 -8.58 6.44 -5.57
N HIS A 229 -9.39 6.40 -4.51
CA HIS A 229 -10.29 5.28 -4.23
C HIS A 229 -11.45 5.32 -5.24
N ALA A 230 -11.72 4.20 -5.93
CA ALA A 230 -12.79 4.15 -6.91
C ALA A 230 -13.38 2.74 -7.11
N HIS A 231 -14.71 2.62 -6.93
CA HIS A 231 -15.47 1.39 -7.08
C HIS A 231 -16.50 1.43 -8.23
N ASN A 232 -16.48 2.44 -9.09
CA ASN A 232 -17.31 2.46 -10.28
C ASN A 232 -16.63 3.19 -11.45
N VAL A 233 -17.03 2.80 -12.66
CA VAL A 233 -16.45 3.29 -13.92
C VAL A 233 -16.58 4.80 -14.07
N ALA A 234 -17.70 5.39 -13.68
CA ALA A 234 -17.92 6.84 -13.82
C ALA A 234 -16.93 7.65 -13.00
N GLY A 235 -16.71 7.28 -11.71
CA GLY A 235 -15.72 7.92 -10.86
C GLY A 235 -14.29 7.73 -11.36
N ILE A 236 -13.95 6.51 -11.85
CA ILE A 236 -12.65 6.23 -12.44
C ILE A 236 -12.39 7.13 -13.65
N ARG A 237 -13.34 7.20 -14.59
CA ARG A 237 -13.19 8.03 -15.80
C ARG A 237 -13.05 9.51 -15.47
N ASN A 238 -13.88 10.04 -14.56
CA ASN A 238 -13.78 11.43 -14.09
C ASN A 238 -12.37 11.72 -13.53
N ALA A 239 -11.86 10.85 -12.69
CA ALA A 239 -10.55 11.01 -12.08
C ALA A 239 -9.40 10.93 -13.11
N VAL A 240 -9.45 9.95 -14.03
CA VAL A 240 -8.45 9.80 -15.09
C VAL A 240 -8.42 11.02 -16.00
N LEU A 241 -9.59 11.54 -16.39
CA LEU A 241 -9.69 12.75 -17.21
C LEU A 241 -9.22 14.00 -16.46
N ALA A 242 -9.41 14.06 -15.15
CA ALA A 242 -8.88 15.14 -14.31
C ALA A 242 -7.35 15.07 -14.08
N GLY A 243 -6.69 13.98 -14.47
CA GLY A 243 -5.23 13.87 -14.48
C GLY A 243 -4.61 13.14 -13.28
N VAL A 244 -5.36 12.26 -12.59
CA VAL A 244 -4.78 11.40 -11.54
C VAL A 244 -3.77 10.41 -12.14
N ARG A 245 -2.86 9.91 -11.29
CA ARG A 245 -1.78 8.99 -11.73
C ARG A 245 -2.00 7.55 -11.28
N CYS A 246 -2.90 7.31 -10.35
CA CYS A 246 -3.17 5.97 -9.83
C CYS A 246 -4.65 5.83 -9.44
N VAL A 247 -5.21 4.66 -9.69
CA VAL A 247 -6.54 4.24 -9.24
C VAL A 247 -6.35 3.08 -8.26
N GLU A 248 -6.99 3.16 -7.11
CA GLU A 248 -7.06 2.10 -6.11
C GLU A 248 -8.36 1.30 -6.33
N HIS A 249 -8.33 -0.02 -6.04
CA HIS A 249 -9.43 -0.97 -6.22
C HIS A 249 -9.80 -1.23 -7.68
N GLY A 250 -10.27 -0.23 -8.42
CA GLY A 250 -10.54 -0.32 -9.85
C GLY A 250 -11.71 -1.23 -10.20
N THR A 251 -12.73 -1.29 -9.34
CA THR A 251 -13.90 -2.15 -9.52
C THR A 251 -14.65 -1.82 -10.80
N GLY A 252 -14.86 -2.84 -11.63
CA GLY A 252 -15.66 -2.74 -12.83
C GLY A 252 -15.01 -2.00 -13.99
N ILE A 253 -13.69 -1.81 -14.00
CA ILE A 253 -12.97 -1.26 -15.15
C ILE A 253 -13.33 -2.07 -16.39
N ASP A 254 -13.93 -1.40 -17.38
CA ASP A 254 -14.23 -1.95 -18.70
C ASP A 254 -13.08 -1.71 -19.69
N GLU A 255 -13.15 -2.31 -20.87
CA GLU A 255 -12.12 -2.20 -21.91
C GLU A 255 -11.85 -0.75 -22.31
N GLU A 256 -12.90 0.09 -22.43
CA GLU A 256 -12.77 1.51 -22.80
C GLU A 256 -12.04 2.30 -21.71
N THR A 257 -12.39 2.08 -20.45
CA THR A 257 -11.75 2.73 -19.30
C THR A 257 -10.31 2.24 -19.12
N ALA A 258 -10.06 0.96 -19.31
CA ALA A 258 -8.70 0.39 -19.28
C ALA A 258 -7.81 1.00 -20.38
N ALA A 259 -8.33 1.14 -21.61
CA ALA A 259 -7.62 1.79 -22.71
C ALA A 259 -7.31 3.27 -22.39
N LEU A 260 -8.28 4.00 -21.83
CA LEU A 260 -8.08 5.38 -21.39
C LEU A 260 -7.00 5.48 -20.30
N MET A 261 -7.00 4.58 -19.32
CA MET A 261 -5.96 4.53 -18.27
C MET A 261 -4.58 4.27 -18.87
N ALA A 262 -4.46 3.33 -19.81
CA ALA A 262 -3.21 3.02 -20.49
C ALA A 262 -2.70 4.22 -21.31
N GLU A 263 -3.57 4.89 -22.08
CA GLU A 263 -3.26 6.09 -22.86
C GLU A 263 -2.71 7.23 -21.97
N ARG A 264 -3.34 7.41 -20.82
CA ARG A 264 -2.97 8.47 -19.85
C ARG A 264 -1.84 8.08 -18.89
N GLY A 265 -1.33 6.85 -18.99
CA GLY A 265 -0.28 6.33 -18.10
C GLY A 265 -0.72 6.21 -16.64
N VAL A 266 -2.02 6.02 -16.39
CA VAL A 266 -2.61 5.83 -15.06
C VAL A 266 -2.41 4.39 -14.63
N SER A 267 -1.93 4.19 -13.43
CA SER A 267 -1.69 2.86 -12.84
C SER A 267 -2.91 2.37 -12.06
N LEU A 268 -2.97 1.06 -11.82
CA LEU A 268 -3.96 0.41 -10.96
C LEU A 268 -3.27 -0.25 -9.77
N VAL A 269 -3.85 -0.12 -8.58
CA VAL A 269 -3.48 -0.90 -7.39
C VAL A 269 -4.74 -1.60 -6.87
N PRO A 270 -5.00 -2.85 -7.27
CA PRO A 270 -6.11 -3.64 -6.76
C PRO A 270 -5.81 -4.07 -5.32
N THR A 271 -6.85 -4.35 -4.55
CA THR A 271 -6.80 -4.61 -3.11
C THR A 271 -7.75 -5.76 -2.78
N LEU A 272 -7.54 -6.90 -3.40
CA LEU A 272 -8.41 -8.07 -3.27
C LEU A 272 -8.46 -8.59 -1.82
N ALA A 273 -7.34 -8.48 -1.09
CA ALA A 273 -7.23 -8.95 0.29
C ALA A 273 -8.18 -8.22 1.24
N ALA A 274 -8.40 -6.91 1.05
CA ALA A 274 -9.35 -6.14 1.86
C ALA A 274 -10.78 -6.69 1.75
N VAL A 275 -11.22 -6.96 0.52
CA VAL A 275 -12.56 -7.51 0.25
C VAL A 275 -12.72 -8.90 0.87
N GLU A 276 -11.72 -9.77 0.73
CA GLU A 276 -11.72 -11.10 1.35
C GLU A 276 -11.72 -11.02 2.89
N ALA A 277 -10.99 -10.06 3.47
CA ALA A 277 -10.99 -9.86 4.92
C ALA A 277 -12.37 -9.42 5.44
N VAL A 278 -13.05 -8.51 4.73
CA VAL A 278 -14.41 -8.08 5.09
C VAL A 278 -15.40 -9.24 4.97
N ILE A 279 -15.35 -10.02 3.89
CA ILE A 279 -16.24 -11.18 3.69
C ILE A 279 -16.04 -12.24 4.79
N ARG A 280 -14.78 -12.55 5.10
CA ARG A 280 -14.43 -13.63 6.04
C ARG A 280 -14.78 -13.31 7.49
N ASN A 281 -14.49 -12.12 7.96
CA ASN A 281 -14.56 -11.77 9.38
C ASN A 281 -15.59 -10.70 9.70
N GLY A 282 -16.11 -10.01 8.69
CA GLY A 282 -16.90 -8.81 8.89
C GLY A 282 -16.18 -7.71 9.69
N LEU A 283 -14.96 -7.95 10.16
CA LEU A 283 -14.15 -7.06 11.02
C LEU A 283 -14.94 -6.49 12.23
N GLY A 284 -15.94 -7.25 12.73
CA GLY A 284 -16.92 -6.74 13.69
C GLY A 284 -17.88 -5.71 13.08
N LEU A 285 -17.90 -5.58 11.76
CA LEU A 285 -18.73 -4.65 11.02
C LEU A 285 -20.13 -5.20 10.79
N PRO A 286 -21.14 -4.34 10.57
CA PRO A 286 -22.48 -4.75 10.15
C PRO A 286 -22.45 -5.63 8.89
N SER A 287 -23.38 -6.60 8.80
CA SER A 287 -23.44 -7.59 7.70
C SER A 287 -23.54 -6.96 6.31
N GLU A 288 -24.11 -5.76 6.21
CA GLU A 288 -24.22 -4.99 4.96
C GLU A 288 -22.87 -4.71 4.29
N PHE A 289 -21.79 -4.58 5.06
CA PHE A 289 -20.45 -4.38 4.48
C PHE A 289 -19.90 -5.66 3.86
N ALA A 290 -20.19 -6.83 4.45
CA ALA A 290 -19.85 -8.11 3.84
C ALA A 290 -20.64 -8.35 2.54
N GLU A 291 -21.91 -7.93 2.49
CA GLU A 291 -22.72 -7.99 1.27
C GLU A 291 -22.17 -7.09 0.18
N ARG A 292 -21.78 -5.83 0.51
CA ARG A 292 -21.12 -4.91 -0.43
C ARG A 292 -19.78 -5.45 -0.91
N ALA A 293 -18.97 -6.03 -0.01
CA ALA A 293 -17.71 -6.68 -0.38
C ALA A 293 -17.92 -7.81 -1.38
N ALA A 294 -18.93 -8.67 -1.14
CA ALA A 294 -19.26 -9.76 -2.06
C ALA A 294 -19.70 -9.26 -3.45
N GLN A 295 -20.39 -8.11 -3.52
CA GLN A 295 -20.82 -7.52 -4.79
C GLN A 295 -19.62 -7.04 -5.65
N VAL A 296 -18.58 -6.47 -5.03
CA VAL A 296 -17.43 -5.93 -5.78
C VAL A 296 -16.35 -6.95 -6.10
N ARG A 297 -16.33 -8.08 -5.39
CA ARG A 297 -15.27 -9.09 -5.46
C ARG A 297 -14.93 -9.52 -6.90
N GLN A 298 -15.92 -10.01 -7.64
CA GLN A 298 -15.69 -10.47 -9.01
C GLN A 298 -15.37 -9.30 -9.95
N ALA A 299 -16.08 -8.18 -9.82
CA ALA A 299 -15.85 -7.00 -10.64
C ALA A 299 -14.45 -6.37 -10.45
N MET A 300 -13.82 -6.57 -9.28
CA MET A 300 -12.40 -6.18 -9.09
C MET A 300 -11.46 -7.09 -9.87
N VAL A 301 -11.71 -8.40 -9.89
CA VAL A 301 -10.90 -9.36 -10.66
C VAL A 301 -11.09 -9.09 -12.17
N ASP A 302 -12.31 -8.87 -12.62
CA ASP A 302 -12.60 -8.55 -14.03
C ASP A 302 -11.92 -7.25 -14.45
N GLY A 303 -11.99 -6.21 -13.61
CA GLY A 303 -11.31 -4.93 -13.83
C GLY A 303 -9.78 -5.05 -13.86
N LEU A 304 -9.20 -5.88 -13.00
CA LEU A 304 -7.77 -6.21 -13.02
C LEU A 304 -7.38 -6.84 -14.37
N LEU A 305 -8.14 -7.82 -14.85
CA LEU A 305 -7.85 -8.51 -16.10
C LEU A 305 -8.02 -7.59 -17.32
N ALA A 306 -9.04 -6.74 -17.33
CA ALA A 306 -9.25 -5.72 -18.37
C ALA A 306 -8.08 -4.71 -18.39
N ALA A 307 -7.67 -4.22 -17.24
CA ALA A 307 -6.52 -3.31 -17.10
C ALA A 307 -5.21 -3.97 -17.58
N LYS A 308 -5.00 -5.25 -17.23
CA LYS A 308 -3.84 -6.04 -17.69
C LYS A 308 -3.82 -6.19 -19.21
N ALA A 309 -4.96 -6.54 -19.79
CA ALA A 309 -5.10 -6.71 -21.26
C ALA A 309 -4.82 -5.40 -22.02
N ALA A 310 -5.17 -4.25 -21.46
CA ALA A 310 -4.89 -2.93 -22.03
C ALA A 310 -3.45 -2.42 -21.80
N GLY A 311 -2.61 -3.16 -21.05
CA GLY A 311 -1.24 -2.77 -20.74
C GLY A 311 -1.12 -1.71 -19.65
N VAL A 312 -2.13 -1.54 -18.81
CA VAL A 312 -2.07 -0.69 -17.62
C VAL A 312 -1.01 -1.23 -16.66
N ARG A 313 -0.21 -0.34 -16.07
CA ARG A 313 0.74 -0.72 -15.03
C ARG A 313 -0.01 -1.07 -13.74
N ILE A 314 0.16 -2.30 -13.27
CA ILE A 314 -0.58 -2.81 -12.12
C ILE A 314 0.37 -3.09 -10.96
N GLY A 315 0.21 -2.34 -9.88
CA GLY A 315 0.90 -2.56 -8.61
C GLY A 315 0.17 -3.57 -7.73
N LEU A 316 0.57 -3.63 -6.46
CA LEU A 316 -0.03 -4.48 -5.44
C LEU A 316 -0.26 -3.66 -4.17
N GLY A 317 -1.46 -3.73 -3.61
CA GLY A 317 -1.83 -3.12 -2.34
C GLY A 317 -2.82 -4.00 -1.60
N SER A 318 -2.67 -4.12 -0.27
CA SER A 318 -3.51 -5.02 0.53
C SER A 318 -4.78 -4.35 1.04
N ASP A 319 -4.71 -3.10 1.44
CA ASP A 319 -5.79 -2.32 2.07
C ASP A 319 -6.46 -3.03 3.28
N VAL A 320 -5.73 -3.94 3.92
CA VAL A 320 -6.21 -4.63 5.12
C VAL A 320 -6.14 -3.68 6.30
N ILE A 321 -7.23 -3.53 7.03
CA ILE A 321 -7.38 -2.66 8.21
C ILE A 321 -7.60 -3.49 9.49
N GLY A 322 -7.51 -2.81 10.65
CA GLY A 322 -7.72 -3.43 11.95
C GLY A 322 -6.61 -4.40 12.35
N PRO A 323 -6.89 -5.34 13.25
CA PRO A 323 -5.92 -6.31 13.77
C PRO A 323 -5.32 -7.23 12.69
N ASP A 324 -6.06 -7.45 11.59
CA ASP A 324 -5.69 -8.38 10.51
C ASP A 324 -4.61 -7.84 9.55
N GLN A 325 -4.05 -6.67 9.80
CA GLN A 325 -3.02 -6.08 8.93
C GLN A 325 -1.74 -6.92 8.78
N SER A 326 -1.51 -7.90 9.66
CA SER A 326 -0.44 -8.89 9.50
C SER A 326 -0.65 -9.84 8.31
N ARG A 327 -1.89 -9.95 7.81
CA ARG A 327 -2.29 -10.83 6.70
C ARG A 327 -2.15 -10.19 5.32
N ARG A 328 -1.50 -9.04 5.21
CA ARG A 328 -1.32 -8.31 3.94
C ARG A 328 -0.71 -9.13 2.81
N GLY A 329 0.08 -10.14 3.12
CA GLY A 329 0.63 -11.10 2.16
C GLY A 329 -0.42 -11.93 1.42
N GLU A 330 -1.69 -12.00 1.91
CA GLU A 330 -2.79 -12.64 1.20
C GLU A 330 -3.04 -12.01 -0.17
N GLU A 331 -2.77 -10.72 -0.33
CA GLU A 331 -2.88 -10.06 -1.64
C GLU A 331 -2.00 -10.72 -2.69
N LEU A 332 -0.73 -11.07 -2.34
CA LEU A 332 0.13 -11.77 -3.28
C LEU A 332 -0.43 -13.16 -3.64
N THR A 333 -0.99 -13.89 -2.67
CA THR A 333 -1.59 -15.21 -2.92
C THR A 333 -2.81 -15.12 -3.83
N LEU A 334 -3.70 -14.15 -3.58
CA LEU A 334 -4.88 -13.90 -4.40
C LEU A 334 -4.48 -13.48 -5.83
N ARG A 335 -3.51 -12.60 -5.96
CA ARG A 335 -2.98 -12.15 -7.24
C ARG A 335 -2.29 -13.28 -8.01
N ALA A 336 -1.54 -14.14 -7.32
CA ALA A 336 -0.91 -15.32 -7.92
C ALA A 336 -1.92 -16.31 -8.49
N ALA A 337 -3.14 -16.38 -7.93
CA ALA A 337 -4.22 -17.22 -8.45
C ALA A 337 -4.90 -16.63 -9.71
N VAL A 338 -4.87 -15.31 -9.89
CA VAL A 338 -5.46 -14.61 -11.06
C VAL A 338 -4.44 -14.42 -12.18
N GLU A 339 -3.18 -14.23 -11.83
CA GLU A 339 -2.07 -13.97 -12.76
C GLU A 339 -1.04 -15.11 -12.70
N SER A 340 0.12 -14.85 -12.10
CA SER A 340 1.13 -15.85 -11.75
C SER A 340 1.87 -15.42 -10.50
N PRO A 341 2.53 -16.33 -9.77
CA PRO A 341 3.32 -15.98 -8.59
C PRO A 341 4.44 -14.96 -8.88
N MET A 342 5.10 -15.09 -10.02
CA MET A 342 6.14 -14.14 -10.44
C MET A 342 5.55 -12.75 -10.76
N GLU A 343 4.42 -12.67 -11.43
CA GLU A 343 3.76 -11.39 -11.71
C GLU A 343 3.30 -10.70 -10.42
N ALA A 344 2.73 -11.45 -9.47
CA ALA A 344 2.36 -10.93 -8.16
C ALA A 344 3.58 -10.39 -7.39
N LEU A 345 4.71 -11.12 -7.40
CA LEU A 345 5.95 -10.67 -6.77
C LEU A 345 6.51 -9.41 -7.47
N ILE A 346 6.52 -9.37 -8.79
CA ILE A 346 6.95 -8.19 -9.56
C ILE A 346 6.06 -6.99 -9.26
N ALA A 347 4.75 -7.17 -9.12
CA ALA A 347 3.82 -6.11 -8.71
C ALA A 347 4.16 -5.58 -7.30
N ALA A 348 4.42 -6.49 -6.33
CA ALA A 348 4.77 -6.16 -4.95
C ALA A 348 6.20 -5.63 -4.76
N THR A 349 7.01 -5.57 -5.82
CA THR A 349 8.42 -5.16 -5.73
C THR A 349 8.75 -4.10 -6.78
N ARG A 350 9.15 -4.50 -7.98
CA ARG A 350 9.61 -3.60 -9.04
C ARG A 350 8.56 -2.60 -9.49
N VAL A 351 7.31 -3.05 -9.69
CA VAL A 351 6.24 -2.15 -10.16
C VAL A 351 5.90 -1.14 -9.08
N ASN A 352 5.70 -1.59 -7.83
CA ASN A 352 5.44 -0.70 -6.72
C ASN A 352 6.58 0.28 -6.46
N ALA A 353 7.85 -0.14 -6.58
CA ALA A 353 8.98 0.77 -6.49
C ALA A 353 8.87 1.91 -7.52
N GLY A 354 8.50 1.59 -8.77
CA GLY A 354 8.25 2.58 -9.82
C GLY A 354 7.07 3.49 -9.54
N LEU A 355 5.98 2.97 -8.95
CA LEU A 355 4.82 3.78 -8.53
C LEU A 355 5.19 4.80 -7.46
N LEU A 356 6.11 4.43 -6.58
CA LEU A 356 6.60 5.28 -5.50
C LEU A 356 7.77 6.20 -5.91
N GLY A 357 8.29 6.08 -7.15
CA GLY A 357 9.48 6.82 -7.60
C GLY A 357 10.77 6.36 -6.92
N LEU A 358 10.83 5.11 -6.45
CA LEU A 358 11.95 4.53 -5.72
C LEU A 358 12.67 3.40 -6.50
N ASP A 359 12.35 3.21 -7.76
CA ASP A 359 12.84 2.11 -8.59
C ASP A 359 14.37 2.14 -8.83
N SER A 360 15.00 3.30 -8.73
CA SER A 360 16.46 3.41 -8.72
C SER A 360 17.11 2.90 -7.44
N GLU A 361 16.37 2.80 -6.33
CA GLU A 361 16.88 2.49 -5.00
C GLU A 361 16.49 1.09 -4.51
N ILE A 362 15.27 0.61 -4.85
CA ILE A 362 14.67 -0.64 -4.34
C ILE A 362 13.86 -1.36 -5.42
N GLY A 363 13.24 -2.47 -5.07
CA GLY A 363 12.25 -3.19 -5.88
C GLY A 363 12.83 -4.32 -6.73
N THR A 364 14.15 -4.42 -6.84
CA THR A 364 14.84 -5.56 -7.47
C THR A 364 16.14 -5.87 -6.71
N LEU A 365 16.63 -7.10 -6.82
CA LEU A 365 17.97 -7.44 -6.34
C LEU A 365 18.97 -7.16 -7.46
N GLU A 366 19.53 -5.96 -7.46
CA GLU A 366 20.54 -5.51 -8.42
C GLU A 366 21.67 -4.78 -7.71
N VAL A 367 22.87 -4.89 -8.26
CA VAL A 367 24.07 -4.21 -7.72
C VAL A 367 23.83 -2.70 -7.67
N GLY A 368 24.16 -2.09 -6.55
CA GLY A 368 23.99 -0.66 -6.28
C GLY A 368 22.68 -0.31 -5.56
N LYS A 369 21.65 -1.14 -5.63
CA LYS A 369 20.38 -0.91 -4.91
C LYS A 369 20.51 -1.18 -3.41
N ARG A 370 19.60 -0.63 -2.63
CA ARG A 370 19.52 -0.88 -1.18
C ARG A 370 19.27 -2.36 -0.92
N ALA A 371 19.90 -2.87 0.09
CA ALA A 371 19.72 -4.24 0.52
C ALA A 371 18.45 -4.38 1.38
N ASP A 372 17.30 -4.18 0.75
CA ASP A 372 15.98 -4.51 1.27
C ASP A 372 15.66 -5.91 0.71
N ILE A 373 15.76 -6.95 1.56
CA ILE A 373 15.72 -8.36 1.15
C ILE A 373 14.81 -9.14 2.09
N VAL A 374 14.04 -10.08 1.54
CA VAL A 374 13.21 -11.02 2.29
C VAL A 374 13.64 -12.44 1.95
N GLY A 375 13.82 -13.28 2.97
CA GLY A 375 14.07 -14.70 2.85
C GLY A 375 12.87 -15.53 3.30
N PHE A 376 12.34 -16.31 2.38
CA PHE A 376 11.25 -17.24 2.63
C PHE A 376 11.80 -18.66 2.90
N ALA A 377 11.20 -19.35 3.87
CA ALA A 377 11.43 -20.78 4.09
C ALA A 377 10.71 -21.61 3.00
N GLY A 378 11.36 -21.81 1.86
CA GLY A 378 10.79 -22.40 0.67
C GLY A 378 10.70 -21.43 -0.51
N ASN A 379 10.08 -21.90 -1.61
CA ASN A 379 9.95 -21.11 -2.83
C ASN A 379 8.52 -20.58 -3.02
N PRO A 380 8.26 -19.28 -2.77
CA PRO A 380 6.92 -18.71 -2.91
C PRO A 380 6.43 -18.65 -4.37
N LEU A 381 7.30 -18.89 -5.36
CA LEU A 381 6.87 -19.00 -6.75
C LEU A 381 6.31 -20.39 -7.07
N GLU A 382 6.67 -21.41 -6.31
CA GLU A 382 6.13 -22.78 -6.40
C GLU A 382 4.94 -22.99 -5.46
N ASP A 383 4.99 -22.41 -4.25
CA ASP A 383 3.88 -22.39 -3.30
C ASP A 383 3.52 -20.96 -2.90
N PRO A 384 2.58 -20.32 -3.61
CA PRO A 384 2.17 -18.94 -3.32
C PRO A 384 1.54 -18.72 -1.95
N LYS A 385 1.14 -19.77 -1.23
CA LYS A 385 0.63 -19.65 0.14
C LYS A 385 1.69 -19.12 1.11
N LEU A 386 2.97 -19.33 0.80
CA LEU A 386 4.08 -18.80 1.58
C LEU A 386 4.08 -17.27 1.65
N PHE A 387 3.53 -16.56 0.66
CA PHE A 387 3.37 -15.12 0.74
C PHE A 387 2.42 -14.67 1.86
N ALA A 388 1.39 -15.46 2.15
CA ALA A 388 0.38 -15.16 3.16
C ALA A 388 0.72 -15.67 4.56
N ASP A 389 1.70 -16.56 4.67
CA ASP A 389 2.14 -17.13 5.94
C ASP A 389 3.28 -16.32 6.57
N PRO A 390 3.01 -15.57 7.66
CA PRO A 390 4.05 -14.80 8.34
C PRO A 390 5.23 -15.64 8.84
N GLU A 391 5.02 -16.92 9.17
CA GLU A 391 6.05 -17.84 9.67
C GLU A 391 7.00 -18.31 8.56
N SER A 392 6.59 -18.18 7.30
CA SER A 392 7.43 -18.45 6.14
C SER A 392 8.54 -17.42 5.95
N VAL A 393 8.37 -16.20 6.47
CA VAL A 393 9.35 -15.11 6.41
C VAL A 393 10.33 -15.25 7.56
N VAL A 394 11.49 -15.79 7.25
CA VAL A 394 12.51 -16.14 8.27
C VAL A 394 13.74 -15.23 8.26
N LEU A 395 13.83 -14.34 7.28
CA LEU A 395 14.91 -13.35 7.18
C LEU A 395 14.35 -12.06 6.56
N VAL A 396 14.54 -10.95 7.23
CA VAL A 396 14.22 -9.62 6.69
C VAL A 396 15.43 -8.71 6.88
N LEU A 397 15.89 -8.14 5.78
CA LEU A 397 16.87 -7.05 5.80
C LEU A 397 16.23 -5.76 5.30
N ARG A 398 16.50 -4.68 6.01
CA ARG A 398 16.17 -3.31 5.57
C ARG A 398 17.44 -2.46 5.57
N ASN A 399 17.80 -1.90 4.41
CA ASN A 399 19.05 -1.16 4.21
C ASN A 399 20.29 -1.97 4.66
N GLY A 400 20.30 -3.28 4.41
CA GLY A 400 21.41 -4.17 4.78
C GLY A 400 21.53 -4.51 6.26
N VAL A 401 20.57 -4.13 7.08
CA VAL A 401 20.47 -4.50 8.50
C VAL A 401 19.44 -5.60 8.66
N ILE A 402 19.83 -6.71 9.28
CA ILE A 402 18.91 -7.79 9.64
C ILE A 402 17.98 -7.26 10.73
N VAL A 403 16.67 -7.36 10.50
CA VAL A 403 15.62 -6.86 11.40
C VAL A 403 14.70 -7.97 11.91
N SER A 404 14.73 -9.13 11.25
CA SER A 404 14.04 -10.36 11.65
C SER A 404 14.74 -11.55 11.02
#